data_e14d819f8e588dc806df7c66537d4706
#
_entry.id   e14d819f8e588dc806df7c66537d4706
#
_cell.length_a   1.000
_cell.length_b   1.000
_cell.length_c   1.000
_cell.angle_alpha   90.00
_cell.angle_beta   90.00
_cell.angle_gamma   90.00
#
_symmetry.space_group_name_H-M   'P 1'
#
loop_
_entity.id
_entity.type
_entity.pdbx_description
1 polymer ?
#
loop_
_entity_poly.entity_id
_entity_poly.type
_entity_poly.pdbx_seq_one_letter_code
_entity_poly.pdbx_strand_id
1 'polypeptide(L)'
;ALREDMVANTKKQEAVKVQTKAEDTSKASLLERFISASPDHLNVAFVHQMNPGSSTWVLGHEEGKEHLQKVFGDRVTLRSYFDAANPELAEPIIEQAVADGAQVVFITAPPLSRATLKAAVKYPKVRFLNCSVDQAYSSIRTYYGRIYEAKFITGAIAGAMAQNNRIGYIASYPIFGVPASINAFALGAQMTNPRAQIELRWSCVKGTPQADLLADGIRVVSNRDAPTQAKMYLDFCNYGTYLMNDRGDLIPLGTPVWVWGK
;
A
#
# COMPACT_ATOMS: atom_id res chain seq x y z
N ALA A 1 -0.36 -7.92 27.09
CA ALA A 1 0.46 -6.93 26.39
C ALA A 1 -0.14 -6.54 25.03
N LEU A 2 -0.18 -7.40 24.00
CA LEU A 2 -0.70 -7.06 22.64
C LEU A 2 -2.16 -6.54 22.65
N ARG A 3 -3.02 -7.12 23.49
CA ARG A 3 -4.43 -6.70 23.61
C ARG A 3 -4.58 -5.35 24.30
N GLU A 4 -3.74 -5.07 25.27
CA GLU A 4 -3.72 -3.80 26.00
C GLU A 4 -3.19 -2.66 25.12
N ASP A 5 -2.16 -2.93 24.31
CA ASP A 5 -1.63 -1.98 23.34
C ASP A 5 -2.64 -1.67 22.23
N MET A 6 -3.42 -2.65 21.77
CA MET A 6 -4.50 -2.43 20.80
C MET A 6 -5.61 -1.57 21.39
N VAL A 7 -6.01 -1.79 22.64
CA VAL A 7 -7.06 -1.00 23.32
C VAL A 7 -6.55 0.42 23.59
N ALA A 8 -5.30 0.60 24.00
CA ALA A 8 -4.68 1.89 24.21
C ALA A 8 -4.59 2.69 22.89
N ASN A 9 -4.21 2.03 21.78
CA ASN A 9 -4.16 2.64 20.46
C ASN A 9 -5.56 3.03 19.96
N THR A 10 -6.58 2.21 20.19
CA THR A 10 -7.97 2.55 19.80
C THR A 10 -8.48 3.78 20.54
N LYS A 11 -8.25 3.87 21.87
CA LYS A 11 -8.60 5.04 22.67
C LYS A 11 -7.85 6.30 22.23
N LYS A 12 -6.57 6.17 21.85
CA LYS A 12 -5.76 7.26 21.33
C LYS A 12 -6.25 7.74 19.97
N GLN A 13 -6.73 6.83 19.11
CA GLN A 13 -7.35 7.13 17.83
C GLN A 13 -8.69 7.85 17.98
N GLU A 14 -9.51 7.49 18.96
CA GLU A 14 -10.76 8.16 19.26
C GLU A 14 -10.53 9.59 19.79
N ALA A 15 -9.54 9.78 20.66
CA ALA A 15 -9.14 11.11 21.13
C ALA A 15 -8.64 12.01 20.01
N VAL A 16 -7.87 11.49 19.07
CA VAL A 16 -7.40 12.23 17.88
C VAL A 16 -8.56 12.55 16.94
N LYS A 17 -9.53 11.65 16.75
CA LYS A 17 -10.74 11.94 15.95
C LYS A 17 -11.60 13.07 16.56
N VAL A 18 -11.65 13.16 17.88
CA VAL A 18 -12.36 14.25 18.56
C VAL A 18 -11.63 15.58 18.37
N GLN A 19 -10.30 15.61 18.45
CA GLN A 19 -9.49 16.82 18.21
C GLN A 19 -9.57 17.28 16.76
N THR A 20 -9.50 16.40 15.77
CA THR A 20 -9.64 16.77 14.37
C THR A 20 -11.04 17.29 14.01
N LYS A 21 -12.09 16.81 14.68
CA LYS A 21 -13.43 17.38 14.51
C LYS A 21 -13.56 18.81 15.10
N ALA A 22 -12.84 19.09 16.19
CA ALA A 22 -12.85 20.42 16.80
C ALA A 22 -12.03 21.48 16.00
N GLU A 23 -10.98 21.06 15.31
CA GLU A 23 -10.14 21.94 14.49
C GLU A 23 -10.74 22.20 13.10
N ASP A 24 -11.57 21.30 12.55
CA ASP A 24 -12.27 21.47 11.26
C ASP A 24 -13.42 22.51 11.34
N THR A 25 -13.71 23.04 12.52
CA THR A 25 -14.62 24.18 12.73
C THR A 25 -13.92 25.54 12.64
N SER A 26 -12.67 25.62 12.16
CA SER A 26 -12.06 26.88 11.82
C SER A 26 -12.90 27.55 10.72
N LYS A 27 -13.44 28.68 11.06
CA LYS A 27 -14.36 29.56 10.35
C LYS A 27 -13.79 30.07 9.01
N ALA A 28 -13.53 29.18 8.07
CA ALA A 28 -13.50 29.59 6.68
C ALA A 28 -14.93 30.05 6.36
N SER A 29 -15.10 31.32 6.07
CA SER A 29 -16.41 31.88 5.75
C SER A 29 -17.03 31.06 4.61
N LEU A 30 -18.34 30.92 4.61
CA LEU A 30 -19.05 30.26 3.48
C LEU A 30 -18.62 30.89 2.13
N LEU A 31 -18.27 32.18 2.11
CA LEU A 31 -17.70 32.87 0.96
C LEU A 31 -16.33 32.31 0.53
N GLU A 32 -15.42 31.96 1.44
CA GLU A 32 -14.13 31.33 1.07
C GLU A 32 -14.30 29.92 0.52
N ARG A 33 -15.33 29.20 0.94
CA ARG A 33 -15.72 27.90 0.35
C ARG A 33 -16.26 28.02 -1.07
N PHE A 34 -16.93 29.14 -1.38
CA PHE A 34 -17.47 29.41 -2.72
C PHE A 34 -16.43 30.06 -3.67
N ILE A 35 -15.41 30.73 -3.12
CA ILE A 35 -14.39 31.46 -3.89
C ILE A 35 -13.11 30.63 -4.07
N SER A 36 -12.95 29.50 -3.39
CA SER A 36 -11.88 28.55 -3.73
C SER A 36 -12.17 27.90 -5.09
N ALA A 37 -12.03 28.68 -6.16
CA ALA A 37 -11.99 28.15 -7.51
C ALA A 37 -10.92 27.04 -7.52
N SER A 38 -11.30 25.87 -8.03
CA SER A 38 -10.31 24.85 -8.31
C SER A 38 -9.23 25.47 -9.17
N PRO A 39 -7.94 25.36 -8.82
CA PRO A 39 -6.88 25.96 -9.62
C PRO A 39 -6.97 25.43 -11.06
N ASP A 40 -6.78 26.31 -12.02
CA ASP A 40 -6.84 25.94 -13.44
C ASP A 40 -5.74 24.94 -13.79
N HIS A 41 -4.65 24.92 -13.04
CA HIS A 41 -3.53 24.02 -13.19
C HIS A 41 -3.00 23.55 -11.84
N LEU A 42 -2.62 22.26 -11.73
CA LEU A 42 -2.02 21.64 -10.54
C LEU A 42 -0.69 20.98 -10.87
N ASN A 43 0.32 21.26 -10.06
CA ASN A 43 1.58 20.53 -10.03
C ASN A 43 1.46 19.40 -8.99
N VAL A 44 1.56 18.17 -9.45
CA VAL A 44 1.40 16.96 -8.63
C VAL A 44 2.67 16.13 -8.67
N ALA A 45 3.15 15.77 -7.49
CA ALA A 45 4.31 14.89 -7.33
C ALA A 45 3.90 13.52 -6.78
N PHE A 46 4.62 12.49 -7.21
CA PHE A 46 4.53 11.13 -6.69
C PHE A 46 5.90 10.75 -6.13
N VAL A 47 5.95 10.42 -4.84
CA VAL A 47 7.17 9.98 -4.15
C VAL A 47 7.03 8.50 -3.84
N HIS A 48 7.93 7.71 -4.42
CA HIS A 48 7.92 6.26 -4.37
C HIS A 48 9.08 5.71 -3.55
N GLN A 49 8.82 4.66 -2.79
CA GLN A 49 9.84 3.98 -1.99
C GLN A 49 10.89 3.27 -2.86
N MET A 50 10.48 2.82 -4.03
CA MET A 50 11.29 2.07 -5.00
C MET A 50 11.06 2.65 -6.40
N ASN A 51 11.54 1.97 -7.42
CA ASN A 51 11.27 2.30 -8.81
C ASN A 51 10.34 1.27 -9.48
N PRO A 52 9.70 1.60 -10.62
CA PRO A 52 8.73 0.70 -11.26
C PRO A 52 9.35 -0.59 -11.81
N GLY A 53 10.66 -0.61 -12.06
CA GLY A 53 11.36 -1.83 -12.51
C GLY A 53 11.59 -2.86 -11.41
N SER A 54 11.48 -2.46 -10.14
CA SER A 54 11.70 -3.31 -8.98
C SER A 54 10.45 -3.53 -8.11
N SER A 55 9.35 -2.81 -8.38
CA SER A 55 8.13 -2.88 -7.58
C SER A 55 6.89 -2.73 -8.42
N THR A 56 6.05 -3.77 -8.46
CA THR A 56 4.72 -3.70 -9.09
C THR A 56 3.77 -2.77 -8.35
N TRP A 57 3.99 -2.53 -7.05
CA TRP A 57 3.28 -1.50 -6.30
C TRP A 57 3.53 -0.11 -6.86
N VAL A 58 4.80 0.22 -7.15
CA VAL A 58 5.18 1.48 -7.77
C VAL A 58 4.68 1.55 -9.20
N LEU A 59 4.81 0.47 -9.97
CA LEU A 59 4.29 0.40 -11.34
C LEU A 59 2.78 0.71 -11.38
N GLY A 60 1.98 0.11 -10.51
CA GLY A 60 0.54 0.39 -10.44
C GLY A 60 0.21 1.85 -10.13
N HIS A 61 1.01 2.53 -9.31
CA HIS A 61 0.87 3.97 -9.08
C HIS A 61 1.29 4.80 -10.30
N GLU A 62 2.33 4.41 -11.01
CA GLU A 62 2.75 5.09 -12.24
C GLU A 62 1.70 4.94 -13.35
N GLU A 63 1.06 3.78 -13.48
CA GLU A 63 -0.09 3.60 -14.37
C GLU A 63 -1.28 4.50 -13.97
N GLY A 64 -1.54 4.64 -12.67
CA GLY A 64 -2.53 5.58 -12.15
C GLY A 64 -2.18 7.04 -12.49
N LYS A 65 -0.90 7.42 -12.40
CA LYS A 65 -0.40 8.73 -12.81
C LYS A 65 -0.61 8.98 -14.30
N GLU A 66 -0.32 8.00 -15.16
CA GLU A 66 -0.58 8.09 -16.59
C GLU A 66 -2.07 8.27 -16.89
N HIS A 67 -2.93 7.59 -16.14
CA HIS A 67 -4.37 7.78 -16.25
C HIS A 67 -4.79 9.21 -15.88
N LEU A 68 -4.24 9.77 -14.80
CA LEU A 68 -4.48 11.17 -14.43
C LEU A 68 -4.06 12.12 -15.56
N GLN A 69 -2.92 11.89 -16.20
CA GLN A 69 -2.46 12.70 -17.33
C GLN A 69 -3.45 12.65 -18.49
N LYS A 70 -3.99 11.46 -18.80
CA LYS A 70 -4.99 11.29 -19.87
C LYS A 70 -6.30 12.01 -19.57
N VAL A 71 -6.74 11.99 -18.30
CA VAL A 71 -8.03 12.58 -17.90
C VAL A 71 -7.95 14.10 -17.79
N PHE A 72 -6.86 14.62 -17.24
CA PHE A 72 -6.75 16.06 -16.92
C PHE A 72 -5.95 16.85 -17.94
N GLY A 73 -5.16 16.19 -18.81
CA GLY A 73 -4.41 16.85 -19.88
C GLY A 73 -3.49 17.96 -19.36
N ASP A 74 -3.61 19.14 -19.96
CA ASP A 74 -2.80 20.31 -19.62
C ASP A 74 -3.16 20.96 -18.26
N ARG A 75 -4.21 20.47 -17.57
CA ARG A 75 -4.60 20.96 -16.25
C ARG A 75 -3.68 20.44 -15.14
N VAL A 76 -2.80 19.48 -15.42
CA VAL A 76 -1.87 18.92 -14.46
C VAL A 76 -0.46 18.82 -15.04
N THR A 77 0.53 19.06 -14.19
CA THR A 77 1.93 18.66 -14.42
C THR A 77 2.27 17.58 -13.40
N LEU A 78 2.61 16.38 -13.87
CA LEU A 78 2.88 15.22 -13.05
C LEU A 78 4.38 14.90 -13.03
N ARG A 79 4.96 14.71 -11.85
CA ARG A 79 6.37 14.31 -11.66
C ARG A 79 6.47 13.15 -10.71
N SER A 80 7.42 12.24 -10.97
CA SER A 80 7.72 11.12 -10.08
C SER A 80 9.13 11.23 -9.53
N TYR A 81 9.28 10.84 -8.26
CA TYR A 81 10.52 10.77 -7.51
C TYR A 81 10.63 9.36 -6.93
N PHE A 82 11.77 8.72 -7.13
CA PHE A 82 11.95 7.31 -6.83
C PHE A 82 12.97 7.09 -5.70
N ASP A 83 13.04 5.85 -5.23
CA ASP A 83 14.06 5.35 -4.29
C ASP A 83 14.06 6.05 -2.92
N ALA A 84 12.92 6.54 -2.48
CA ALA A 84 12.69 7.01 -1.11
C ALA A 84 12.58 5.80 -0.15
N ALA A 85 13.63 4.98 -0.06
CA ALA A 85 13.61 3.64 0.52
C ALA A 85 13.21 3.59 2.01
N ASN A 86 13.47 4.66 2.75
CA ASN A 86 13.15 4.81 4.17
C ASN A 86 12.77 6.28 4.48
N PRO A 87 12.28 6.59 5.69
CA PRO A 87 11.89 7.97 6.06
C PRO A 87 13.02 9.00 5.93
N GLU A 88 14.27 8.62 6.21
CA GLU A 88 15.42 9.52 6.16
C GLU A 88 15.75 9.92 4.72
N LEU A 89 15.69 9.00 3.78
CA LEU A 89 15.86 9.26 2.35
C LEU A 89 14.64 9.96 1.74
N ALA A 90 13.45 9.69 2.26
CA ALA A 90 12.22 10.31 1.77
C ALA A 90 12.13 11.81 2.09
N GLU A 91 12.63 12.25 3.24
CA GLU A 91 12.54 13.65 3.66
C GLU A 91 13.14 14.61 2.61
N PRO A 92 14.41 14.47 2.17
CA PRO A 92 14.97 15.37 1.16
C PRO A 92 14.30 15.23 -0.22
N ILE A 93 13.81 14.04 -0.58
CA ILE A 93 13.09 13.81 -1.84
C ILE A 93 11.76 14.56 -1.83
N ILE A 94 11.02 14.51 -0.71
CA ILE A 94 9.77 15.26 -0.55
C ILE A 94 10.05 16.77 -0.59
N GLU A 95 11.12 17.23 0.05
CA GLU A 95 11.52 18.65 0.01
C GLU A 95 11.85 19.08 -1.41
N GLN A 96 12.53 18.25 -2.19
CA GLN A 96 12.80 18.53 -3.61
C GLN A 96 11.49 18.64 -4.40
N ALA A 97 10.55 17.72 -4.21
CA ALA A 97 9.25 17.78 -4.88
C ALA A 97 8.51 19.08 -4.59
N VAL A 98 8.55 19.56 -3.34
CA VAL A 98 7.95 20.84 -2.93
C VAL A 98 8.72 22.01 -3.55
N ALA A 99 10.05 21.98 -3.56
CA ALA A 99 10.88 23.02 -4.18
C ALA A 99 10.65 23.13 -5.70
N ASP A 100 10.37 22.00 -6.35
CA ASP A 100 9.99 21.93 -7.77
C ASP A 100 8.56 22.41 -8.04
N GLY A 101 7.87 22.91 -7.00
CA GLY A 101 6.57 23.56 -7.11
C GLY A 101 5.36 22.64 -6.94
N ALA A 102 5.52 21.43 -6.40
CA ALA A 102 4.39 20.54 -6.14
C ALA A 102 3.39 21.17 -5.16
N GLN A 103 2.12 21.18 -5.54
CA GLN A 103 0.99 21.62 -4.72
C GLN A 103 0.27 20.43 -4.07
N VAL A 104 0.35 19.28 -4.71
CA VAL A 104 -0.15 17.99 -4.23
C VAL A 104 0.96 16.97 -4.31
N VAL A 105 1.20 16.24 -3.22
CA VAL A 105 2.24 15.21 -3.16
C VAL A 105 1.63 13.89 -2.69
N PHE A 106 1.68 12.88 -3.55
CA PHE A 106 1.34 11.50 -3.23
C PHE A 106 2.59 10.78 -2.73
N ILE A 107 2.55 10.32 -1.49
CA ILE A 107 3.56 9.44 -0.90
C ILE A 107 3.02 8.03 -0.96
N THR A 108 3.55 7.22 -1.85
CA THR A 108 2.90 5.99 -2.30
C THR A 108 3.19 4.76 -1.45
N ALA A 109 3.88 4.91 -0.32
CA ALA A 109 4.25 3.79 0.54
C ALA A 109 3.89 4.04 2.00
N PRO A 110 3.24 3.05 2.69
CA PRO A 110 2.88 3.14 4.09
C PRO A 110 4.04 3.44 5.05
N PRO A 111 5.25 2.85 4.89
CA PRO A 111 6.39 3.12 5.78
C PRO A 111 6.84 4.58 5.79
N LEU A 112 6.47 5.37 4.79
CA LEU A 112 6.86 6.79 4.67
C LEU A 112 5.90 7.76 5.37
N SER A 113 4.90 7.27 6.09
CA SER A 113 3.88 8.08 6.78
C SER A 113 4.49 9.12 7.74
N ARG A 114 5.58 8.76 8.44
CA ARG A 114 6.29 9.68 9.35
C ARG A 114 6.96 10.84 8.60
N ALA A 115 7.61 10.56 7.48
CA ALA A 115 8.21 11.60 6.62
C ALA A 115 7.13 12.51 6.03
N THR A 116 6.00 11.91 5.63
CA THR A 116 4.82 12.66 5.16
C THR A 116 4.30 13.62 6.21
N LEU A 117 4.20 13.19 7.47
CA LEU A 117 3.71 14.03 8.57
C LEU A 117 4.64 15.21 8.82
N LYS A 118 5.96 14.98 8.86
CA LYS A 118 6.94 16.06 9.02
C LYS A 118 6.81 17.10 7.89
N ALA A 119 6.71 16.62 6.64
CA ALA A 119 6.55 17.51 5.49
C ALA A 119 5.25 18.30 5.54
N ALA A 120 4.14 17.67 5.93
CA ALA A 120 2.85 18.35 6.03
C ALA A 120 2.83 19.48 7.08
N VAL A 121 3.54 19.28 8.18
CA VAL A 121 3.72 20.35 9.20
C VAL A 121 4.62 21.48 8.67
N LYS A 122 5.70 21.13 7.97
CA LYS A 122 6.66 22.10 7.42
C LYS A 122 6.08 22.91 6.25
N TYR A 123 5.21 22.30 5.44
CA TYR A 123 4.65 22.90 4.22
C TYR A 123 3.11 22.92 4.24
N PRO A 124 2.47 23.73 5.08
CA PRO A 124 1.02 23.70 5.32
C PRO A 124 0.17 24.08 4.10
N LYS A 125 0.77 24.68 3.07
CA LYS A 125 0.09 25.03 1.81
C LYS A 125 0.10 23.88 0.79
N VAL A 126 0.93 22.87 0.99
CA VAL A 126 1.00 21.67 0.13
C VAL A 126 0.05 20.61 0.66
N ARG A 127 -0.66 19.92 -0.24
CA ARG A 127 -1.55 18.82 0.11
C ARG A 127 -0.79 17.52 0.03
N PHE A 128 -0.68 16.82 1.14
CA PHE A 128 -0.03 15.51 1.21
C PHE A 128 -1.05 14.40 1.30
N LEU A 129 -0.87 13.36 0.47
CA LEU A 129 -1.64 12.13 0.50
C LEU A 129 -0.68 10.96 0.73
N ASN A 130 -0.95 10.13 1.72
CA ASN A 130 -0.14 8.94 1.99
C ASN A 130 -0.93 7.67 1.69
N CYS A 131 -0.33 6.77 0.91
CA CYS A 131 -0.92 5.46 0.63
C CYS A 131 -0.79 4.56 1.85
N SER A 132 -1.76 4.67 2.74
CA SER A 132 -1.86 3.86 3.96
C SER A 132 -3.30 3.85 4.45
N VAL A 133 -3.61 2.91 5.34
CA VAL A 133 -4.87 2.89 6.10
C VAL A 133 -4.68 3.49 7.50
N ASP A 134 -3.51 4.02 7.76
CA ASP A 134 -3.15 4.61 9.03
C ASP A 134 -3.73 6.04 9.16
N GLN A 135 -3.53 6.65 10.30
CA GLN A 135 -4.22 7.84 10.77
C GLN A 135 -4.24 8.99 9.75
N ALA A 136 -5.44 9.50 9.46
CA ALA A 136 -5.58 10.80 8.84
C ALA A 136 -5.30 11.90 9.87
N TYR A 137 -4.27 12.70 9.63
CA TYR A 137 -4.03 13.97 10.33
C TYR A 137 -4.75 15.10 9.57
N SER A 138 -5.00 16.23 10.21
CA SER A 138 -5.65 17.37 9.57
C SER A 138 -4.94 17.84 8.29
N SER A 139 -3.62 17.67 8.22
CA SER A 139 -2.75 18.06 7.11
C SER A 139 -2.42 16.95 6.11
N ILE A 140 -2.84 15.72 6.38
CA ILE A 140 -2.58 14.55 5.52
C ILE A 140 -3.89 13.82 5.25
N ARG A 141 -4.11 13.45 3.99
CA ARG A 141 -5.14 12.47 3.61
C ARG A 141 -4.48 11.11 3.37
N THR A 142 -5.17 10.07 3.79
CA THR A 142 -4.76 8.70 3.47
C THR A 142 -5.65 8.14 2.38
N TYR A 143 -5.07 7.27 1.56
CA TYR A 143 -5.81 6.50 0.57
C TYR A 143 -5.26 5.07 0.54
N TYR A 144 -6.10 4.11 0.25
CA TYR A 144 -5.71 2.70 0.15
C TYR A 144 -6.75 1.90 -0.63
N GLY A 145 -6.29 0.93 -1.42
CA GLY A 145 -7.18 0.01 -2.13
C GLY A 145 -7.73 -1.08 -1.20
N ARG A 146 -8.91 -1.62 -1.54
CA ARG A 146 -9.54 -2.75 -0.82
C ARG A 146 -8.91 -4.08 -1.23
N ILE A 147 -7.60 -4.20 -1.04
CA ILE A 147 -6.76 -5.33 -1.47
C ILE A 147 -7.25 -6.66 -0.88
N TYR A 148 -7.82 -6.63 0.32
CA TYR A 148 -8.36 -7.81 0.98
C TYR A 148 -9.47 -8.51 0.18
N GLU A 149 -10.23 -7.80 -0.66
CA GLU A 149 -11.28 -8.43 -1.49
C GLU A 149 -10.68 -9.38 -2.52
N ALA A 150 -9.64 -8.94 -3.21
CA ALA A 150 -8.93 -9.82 -4.14
C ALA A 150 -8.13 -10.91 -3.41
N LYS A 151 -7.64 -10.63 -2.20
CA LYS A 151 -7.01 -11.66 -1.37
C LYS A 151 -7.97 -12.77 -0.97
N PHE A 152 -9.24 -12.47 -0.76
CA PHE A 152 -10.25 -13.50 -0.53
C PHE A 152 -10.35 -14.45 -1.73
N ILE A 153 -10.41 -13.91 -2.95
CA ILE A 153 -10.49 -14.71 -4.18
C ILE A 153 -9.24 -15.56 -4.37
N THR A 154 -8.04 -14.96 -4.21
CA THR A 154 -6.78 -15.69 -4.32
C THR A 154 -6.61 -16.74 -3.22
N GLY A 155 -7.18 -16.48 -2.05
CA GLY A 155 -7.29 -17.48 -0.97
C GLY A 155 -8.14 -18.67 -1.36
N ALA A 156 -9.29 -18.44 -1.99
CA ALA A 156 -10.15 -19.53 -2.49
C ALA A 156 -9.44 -20.39 -3.53
N ILE A 157 -8.66 -19.78 -4.43
CA ILE A 157 -7.83 -20.52 -5.39
C ILE A 157 -6.77 -21.35 -4.63
N ALA A 158 -6.09 -20.76 -3.63
CA ALA A 158 -5.08 -21.44 -2.84
C ALA A 158 -5.66 -22.65 -2.10
N GLY A 159 -6.83 -22.50 -1.49
CA GLY A 159 -7.52 -23.59 -0.79
C GLY A 159 -7.85 -24.75 -1.71
N ALA A 160 -8.37 -24.45 -2.91
CA ALA A 160 -8.68 -25.48 -3.91
C ALA A 160 -7.43 -26.21 -4.45
N MET A 161 -6.28 -25.53 -4.48
CA MET A 161 -5.04 -26.07 -5.05
C MET A 161 -4.13 -26.76 -4.02
N ALA A 162 -4.32 -26.52 -2.73
CA ALA A 162 -3.47 -27.05 -1.67
C ALA A 162 -3.73 -28.55 -1.41
N GLN A 163 -2.82 -29.41 -1.86
CA GLN A 163 -2.95 -30.87 -1.72
C GLN A 163 -2.81 -31.38 -0.28
N ASN A 164 -2.01 -30.67 0.55
CA ASN A 164 -1.72 -31.07 1.93
C ASN A 164 -2.42 -30.17 2.96
N ASN A 165 -3.41 -29.39 2.57
CA ASN A 165 -4.14 -28.42 3.37
C ASN A 165 -3.27 -27.28 3.96
N ARG A 166 -1.98 -27.22 3.69
CA ARG A 166 -1.04 -26.21 4.19
C ARG A 166 -0.75 -25.20 3.11
N ILE A 167 -0.91 -23.92 3.44
CA ILE A 167 -0.76 -22.80 2.51
C ILE A 167 0.13 -21.77 3.16
N GLY A 168 1.17 -21.34 2.47
CA GLY A 168 2.04 -20.27 2.92
C GLY A 168 1.45 -18.88 2.63
N TYR A 169 1.70 -17.94 3.51
CA TYR A 169 1.44 -16.53 3.29
C TYR A 169 2.67 -15.70 3.67
N ILE A 170 3.25 -15.02 2.69
CA ILE A 170 4.38 -14.11 2.92
C ILE A 170 3.84 -12.69 2.96
N ALA A 171 3.80 -12.10 4.15
CA ALA A 171 3.37 -10.73 4.38
C ALA A 171 4.57 -9.77 4.47
N SER A 172 4.40 -8.51 4.08
CA SER A 172 5.47 -7.52 4.10
C SER A 172 5.74 -6.97 5.50
N TYR A 173 4.81 -6.20 6.06
CA TYR A 173 4.93 -5.54 7.35
C TYR A 173 3.67 -5.77 8.19
N PRO A 174 3.78 -5.85 9.54
CA PRO A 174 2.62 -5.96 10.41
C PRO A 174 1.93 -4.59 10.61
N ILE A 175 1.54 -3.94 9.52
CA ILE A 175 0.87 -2.65 9.51
C ILE A 175 -0.62 -2.79 9.22
N PHE A 176 -1.36 -1.73 9.50
CA PHE A 176 -2.80 -1.64 9.27
C PHE A 176 -3.17 -2.07 7.84
N GLY A 177 -4.21 -2.87 7.68
CA GLY A 177 -4.66 -3.41 6.39
C GLY A 177 -4.03 -4.74 6.00
N VAL A 178 -2.79 -5.05 6.42
CA VAL A 178 -2.17 -6.35 6.16
C VAL A 178 -2.89 -7.49 6.89
N PRO A 179 -3.26 -7.37 8.18
CA PRO A 179 -4.09 -8.37 8.85
C PRO A 179 -5.43 -8.61 8.15
N ALA A 180 -6.07 -7.57 7.61
CA ALA A 180 -7.30 -7.73 6.85
C ALA A 180 -7.09 -8.58 5.59
N SER A 181 -5.98 -8.36 4.87
CA SER A 181 -5.61 -9.15 3.70
C SER A 181 -5.31 -10.61 4.06
N ILE A 182 -4.57 -10.86 5.15
CA ILE A 182 -4.28 -12.21 5.65
C ILE A 182 -5.57 -12.93 6.02
N ASN A 183 -6.45 -12.29 6.79
CA ASN A 183 -7.72 -12.86 7.23
C ASN A 183 -8.64 -13.15 6.06
N ALA A 184 -8.76 -12.24 5.10
CA ALA A 184 -9.56 -12.44 3.90
C ALA A 184 -9.05 -13.62 3.07
N PHE A 185 -7.73 -13.73 2.90
CA PHE A 185 -7.11 -14.88 2.24
C PHE A 185 -7.42 -16.19 2.97
N ALA A 186 -7.29 -16.22 4.29
CA ALA A 186 -7.59 -17.40 5.10
C ALA A 186 -9.06 -17.83 4.98
N LEU A 187 -9.99 -16.87 5.04
CA LEU A 187 -11.41 -17.12 4.85
C LEU A 187 -11.72 -17.65 3.44
N GLY A 188 -11.09 -17.10 2.41
CA GLY A 188 -11.20 -17.59 1.05
C GLY A 188 -10.68 -19.04 0.93
N ALA A 189 -9.53 -19.34 1.51
CA ALA A 189 -8.96 -20.67 1.50
C ALA A 189 -9.86 -21.69 2.21
N GLN A 190 -10.42 -21.32 3.36
CA GLN A 190 -11.34 -22.18 4.12
C GLN A 190 -12.67 -22.38 3.41
N MET A 191 -13.12 -21.45 2.59
CA MET A 191 -14.35 -21.61 1.80
C MET A 191 -14.25 -22.79 0.82
N THR A 192 -13.09 -23.00 0.20
CA THR A 192 -12.86 -24.09 -0.78
C THR A 192 -12.22 -25.32 -0.14
N ASN A 193 -11.51 -25.13 0.96
CA ASN A 193 -10.87 -26.21 1.73
C ASN A 193 -11.04 -25.92 3.24
N PRO A 194 -12.08 -26.47 3.89
CA PRO A 194 -12.33 -26.24 5.32
C PRO A 194 -11.19 -26.68 6.27
N ARG A 195 -10.23 -27.48 5.77
CA ARG A 195 -9.06 -27.93 6.54
C ARG A 195 -7.82 -27.06 6.28
N ALA A 196 -7.93 -26.01 5.47
CA ALA A 196 -6.82 -25.15 5.12
C ALA A 196 -6.20 -24.52 6.38
N GLN A 197 -4.87 -24.62 6.45
CA GLN A 197 -4.05 -23.99 7.49
C GLN A 197 -3.11 -23.00 6.82
N ILE A 198 -3.12 -21.76 7.30
CA ILE A 198 -2.29 -20.68 6.74
C ILE A 198 -1.04 -20.53 7.60
N GLU A 199 0.10 -20.74 7.00
CA GLU A 199 1.41 -20.50 7.62
C GLU A 199 1.98 -19.15 7.22
N LEU A 200 1.97 -18.22 8.17
CA LEU A 200 2.42 -16.86 7.97
C LEU A 200 3.93 -16.73 8.14
N ARG A 201 4.56 -16.03 7.20
CA ARG A 201 5.95 -15.56 7.30
C ARG A 201 5.99 -14.06 6.97
N TRP A 202 6.94 -13.36 7.56
CA TRP A 202 7.12 -11.93 7.35
C TRP A 202 8.39 -11.65 6.56
N SER A 203 8.29 -10.95 5.43
CA SER A 203 9.44 -10.57 4.61
C SER A 203 10.27 -9.43 5.22
N CYS A 204 9.70 -8.65 6.15
CA CYS A 204 10.42 -7.62 6.90
C CYS A 204 11.32 -8.19 8.01
N VAL A 205 11.20 -9.47 8.33
CA VAL A 205 12.06 -10.15 9.30
C VAL A 205 13.21 -10.80 8.55
N LYS A 206 14.42 -10.76 9.13
CA LYS A 206 15.60 -11.41 8.54
C LYS A 206 15.34 -12.92 8.39
N GLY A 207 15.53 -13.44 7.19
CA GLY A 207 15.30 -14.86 6.88
C GLY A 207 15.02 -15.08 5.39
N THR A 208 14.64 -16.30 5.07
CA THR A 208 14.31 -16.75 3.71
C THR A 208 12.88 -17.33 3.67
N PRO A 209 11.84 -16.49 3.86
CA PRO A 209 10.49 -16.97 4.12
C PRO A 209 9.96 -17.92 3.05
N GLN A 210 10.30 -17.72 1.78
CA GLN A 210 9.91 -18.62 0.69
C GLN A 210 10.63 -19.97 0.77
N ALA A 211 11.93 -19.96 1.01
CA ALA A 211 12.72 -21.19 1.14
C ALA A 211 12.32 -21.98 2.41
N ASP A 212 12.02 -21.27 3.50
CA ASP A 212 11.56 -21.89 4.74
C ASP A 212 10.21 -22.61 4.55
N LEU A 213 9.25 -21.95 3.88
CA LEU A 213 7.96 -22.58 3.53
C LEU A 213 8.14 -23.81 2.63
N LEU A 214 9.06 -23.72 1.66
CA LEU A 214 9.37 -24.83 0.77
C LEU A 214 9.95 -26.02 1.53
N ALA A 215 10.89 -25.78 2.45
CA ALA A 215 11.49 -26.79 3.31
C ALA A 215 10.46 -27.46 4.23
N ASP A 216 9.46 -26.70 4.69
CA ASP A 216 8.31 -27.20 5.46
C ASP A 216 7.30 -28.00 4.61
N GLY A 217 7.57 -28.20 3.32
CA GLY A 217 6.72 -28.94 2.39
C GLY A 217 5.51 -28.18 1.87
N ILE A 218 5.48 -26.86 2.04
CA ILE A 218 4.41 -26.02 1.54
C ILE A 218 4.67 -25.68 0.08
N ARG A 219 3.69 -25.93 -0.77
CA ARG A 219 3.78 -25.74 -2.22
C ARG A 219 2.89 -24.63 -2.75
N VAL A 220 1.83 -24.26 -2.06
CA VAL A 220 0.95 -23.17 -2.43
C VAL A 220 1.23 -21.99 -1.51
N VAL A 221 1.52 -20.83 -2.10
CA VAL A 221 1.92 -19.63 -1.33
C VAL A 221 1.29 -18.37 -1.89
N SER A 222 0.83 -17.50 -0.99
CA SER A 222 0.54 -16.11 -1.32
C SER A 222 1.78 -15.26 -1.07
N ASN A 223 2.21 -14.51 -2.06
CA ASN A 223 3.33 -13.58 -1.94
C ASN A 223 2.85 -12.15 -2.18
N ARG A 224 3.40 -11.18 -1.47
CA ARG A 224 2.97 -9.79 -1.60
C ARG A 224 4.00 -8.88 -2.25
N ASP A 225 5.27 -9.03 -1.96
CA ASP A 225 6.33 -8.12 -2.36
C ASP A 225 7.61 -8.87 -2.71
N ALA A 226 7.57 -9.75 -3.69
CA ALA A 226 8.83 -10.23 -4.25
C ALA A 226 9.37 -9.16 -5.21
N PRO A 227 10.66 -8.80 -5.14
CA PRO A 227 11.30 -8.02 -6.18
C PRO A 227 11.14 -8.79 -7.50
N THR A 228 10.55 -8.17 -8.49
CA THR A 228 10.42 -8.77 -9.81
C THR A 228 11.46 -8.19 -10.76
N GLN A 229 12.00 -9.02 -11.64
CA GLN A 229 12.73 -8.49 -12.78
C GLN A 229 11.75 -7.75 -13.70
N ALA A 230 12.21 -6.68 -14.35
CA ALA A 230 11.38 -5.82 -15.19
C ALA A 230 10.52 -6.55 -16.24
N LYS A 231 10.95 -7.73 -16.68
CA LYS A 231 10.20 -8.59 -17.61
C LYS A 231 9.04 -9.35 -16.96
N MET A 232 9.03 -9.49 -15.64
CA MET A 232 8.02 -10.25 -14.88
C MET A 232 6.90 -9.38 -14.34
N TYR A 233 7.01 -8.07 -14.40
CA TYR A 233 5.99 -7.17 -13.88
C TYR A 233 4.66 -7.29 -14.65
N LEU A 234 4.71 -7.70 -15.90
CA LEU A 234 3.51 -7.95 -16.71
C LEU A 234 2.60 -9.02 -16.10
N ASP A 235 3.20 -9.93 -15.32
CA ASP A 235 2.48 -10.98 -14.64
C ASP A 235 1.87 -10.52 -13.31
N PHE A 236 2.14 -9.28 -12.88
CA PHE A 236 1.67 -8.66 -11.62
C PHE A 236 1.88 -9.55 -10.40
N CYS A 237 2.99 -10.24 -10.39
CA CYS A 237 3.20 -11.44 -9.60
C CYS A 237 3.24 -11.21 -8.08
N ASN A 238 3.42 -9.98 -7.60
CA ASN A 238 3.74 -9.73 -6.18
C ASN A 238 2.56 -9.86 -5.23
N TYR A 239 1.34 -9.93 -5.73
CA TYR A 239 0.13 -10.01 -4.92
C TYR A 239 -0.63 -11.32 -5.11
N GLY A 240 -0.10 -12.18 -5.95
CA GLY A 240 -0.76 -13.39 -6.38
C GLY A 240 -0.61 -14.57 -5.44
N THR A 241 -1.23 -15.64 -5.87
CA THR A 241 -1.10 -16.98 -5.33
C THR A 241 -0.33 -17.83 -6.31
N TYR A 242 0.62 -18.60 -5.81
CA TYR A 242 1.58 -19.37 -6.60
C TYR A 242 1.66 -20.80 -6.16
N LEU A 243 1.98 -21.66 -7.11
CA LEU A 243 2.54 -22.98 -6.84
C LEU A 243 4.07 -22.88 -6.83
N MET A 244 4.73 -23.37 -5.81
CA MET A 244 6.18 -23.53 -5.76
C MET A 244 6.57 -24.91 -6.29
N ASN A 245 7.50 -24.94 -7.26
CA ASN A 245 8.13 -26.19 -7.69
C ASN A 245 9.21 -26.64 -6.69
N ASP A 246 9.86 -27.77 -6.93
CA ASP A 246 10.90 -28.31 -6.02
C ASP A 246 12.15 -27.43 -5.93
N ARG A 247 12.37 -26.54 -6.86
CA ARG A 247 13.45 -25.54 -6.84
C ARG A 247 13.06 -24.25 -6.15
N GLY A 248 11.77 -24.10 -5.77
CA GLY A 248 11.23 -22.89 -5.18
C GLY A 248 10.81 -21.83 -6.20
N ASP A 249 10.81 -22.13 -7.50
CA ASP A 249 10.31 -21.20 -8.52
C ASP A 249 8.79 -21.05 -8.36
N LEU A 250 8.31 -19.82 -8.51
CA LEU A 250 6.89 -19.47 -8.36
C LEU A 250 6.17 -19.56 -9.70
N ILE A 251 5.14 -20.40 -9.75
CA ILE A 251 4.24 -20.56 -10.91
C ILE A 251 2.91 -19.90 -10.55
N PRO A 252 2.46 -18.84 -11.27
CA PRO A 252 1.23 -18.14 -10.96
C PRO A 252 0.00 -19.03 -11.04
N LEU A 253 -0.83 -19.03 -10.01
CA LEU A 253 -2.15 -19.67 -9.98
C LEU A 253 -3.28 -18.63 -10.13
N GLY A 254 -3.08 -17.46 -9.57
CA GLY A 254 -4.02 -16.35 -9.67
C GLY A 254 -3.38 -15.05 -9.19
N THR A 255 -3.48 -14.03 -10.00
CA THR A 255 -2.81 -12.74 -9.76
C THR A 255 -3.81 -11.60 -9.94
N PRO A 256 -4.15 -10.87 -8.87
CA PRO A 256 -4.95 -9.67 -9.01
C PRO A 256 -4.14 -8.55 -9.66
N VAL A 257 -4.79 -7.79 -10.50
CA VAL A 257 -4.21 -6.60 -11.13
C VAL A 257 -4.71 -5.36 -10.39
N TRP A 258 -3.79 -4.51 -9.97
CA TRP A 258 -4.08 -3.24 -9.31
C TRP A 258 -3.66 -2.09 -10.21
N VAL A 259 -4.55 -1.12 -10.36
CA VAL A 259 -4.21 0.17 -10.96
C VAL A 259 -4.74 1.24 -10.03
N TRP A 260 -3.86 1.99 -9.42
CA TRP A 260 -4.21 3.10 -8.54
C TRP A 260 -4.71 4.27 -9.38
N GLY A 261 -5.95 4.70 -9.15
CA GLY A 261 -6.53 5.84 -9.88
C GLY A 261 -7.50 5.48 -10.98
N LYS A 262 -7.91 4.23 -11.07
CA LYS A 262 -9.06 3.84 -11.88
C LYS A 262 -10.32 3.79 -11.05
#